data_5c47420942b4217228befe346554cde2
#
_entry.id   5c47420942b4217228befe346554cde2
#
_cell.length_a   1.000
_cell.length_b   1.000
_cell.length_c   1.000
_cell.angle_alpha   90.00
_cell.angle_beta   90.00
_cell.angle_gamma   90.00
#
_symmetry.space_group_name_H-M   'P 1'
#
loop_
_entity.id
_entity.type
_entity.pdbx_description
1 polymer ?
#
loop_
_entity_poly.entity_id
_entity_poly.type
_entity_poly.pdbx_seq_one_letter_code
_entity_poly.pdbx_strand_id
1 'polypeptide(L)'
;MKKNRLLRVAVLAAVFLLQPFSGIGRAGMVSLVFDDGLESVYQYAFPVLSHLGLAATVGIIANRVDSGDPDFMTESQIRELQDAGWEVASHSLTHKRPIDIPKFYAEEKCLNLKPVKGQRALYEAKYKYEELAGLMENGRLLKERASGSSVKGEAGSYYFDELIGEVIIHPFDLENGEKQQIRAISYERELEESKKELLDRGFRVNTYITPHNYWTPEMSNLSKRFYAQVADGGDDFNRKGATDRFWLKRFVVHTNDSAEAIIGLIKEHAIRENGWVIFCMHGVGSDLGWEPWDAAKLAQLAEYLKKKAVPVVTIDQGVKIWVEGKGKPGI
;
A
#
# COMPACT_ATOMS: atom_id res chain seq x y z
N MET A 1 -43.07 -63.56 43.95
CA MET A 1 -41.58 -63.38 44.03
C MET A 1 -41.09 -63.02 42.63
N LYS A 2 -40.85 -61.77 42.32
CA LYS A 2 -40.33 -61.29 41.03
C LYS A 2 -38.88 -60.88 41.22
N LYS A 3 -37.96 -61.54 40.53
CA LYS A 3 -36.52 -61.21 40.52
C LYS A 3 -36.26 -60.09 39.50
N ASN A 4 -35.84 -58.95 39.98
CA ASN A 4 -35.36 -57.87 39.16
C ASN A 4 -33.92 -58.15 38.70
N ARG A 5 -33.69 -58.28 37.37
CA ARG A 5 -32.39 -58.28 36.76
C ARG A 5 -31.98 -56.82 36.44
N LEU A 6 -30.99 -56.34 37.14
CA LEU A 6 -30.31 -55.06 36.84
C LEU A 6 -29.37 -55.30 35.64
N LEU A 7 -29.63 -54.63 34.57
CA LEU A 7 -28.79 -54.56 33.37
C LEU A 7 -27.67 -53.51 33.62
N ARG A 8 -26.46 -53.96 33.78
CA ARG A 8 -25.32 -53.08 33.88
C ARG A 8 -24.87 -52.66 32.49
N VAL A 9 -25.13 -51.40 32.10
CA VAL A 9 -24.58 -50.82 30.88
C VAL A 9 -23.16 -50.36 31.17
N ALA A 10 -22.18 -51.00 30.55
CA ALA A 10 -20.78 -50.57 30.59
C ALA A 10 -20.60 -49.40 29.61
N VAL A 11 -20.37 -48.22 30.11
CA VAL A 11 -19.95 -47.08 29.33
C VAL A 11 -18.45 -47.22 29.04
N LEU A 12 -18.10 -47.58 27.81
CA LEU A 12 -16.73 -47.50 27.33
C LEU A 12 -16.41 -46.02 27.09
N ALA A 13 -15.69 -45.39 27.99
CA ALA A 13 -15.05 -44.11 27.81
C ALA A 13 -13.90 -44.25 26.80
N ALA A 14 -14.08 -43.82 25.56
CA ALA A 14 -12.99 -43.70 24.63
C ALA A 14 -12.07 -42.57 25.09
N VAL A 15 -10.96 -42.93 25.68
CA VAL A 15 -9.85 -41.99 25.97
C VAL A 15 -9.22 -41.63 24.63
N PHE A 16 -9.60 -40.51 24.05
CA PHE A 16 -8.82 -39.89 22.98
C PHE A 16 -7.51 -39.39 23.60
N LEU A 17 -6.46 -40.17 23.42
CA LEU A 17 -5.08 -39.73 23.65
C LEU A 17 -4.83 -38.54 22.70
N LEU A 18 -4.98 -37.33 23.24
CA LEU A 18 -4.40 -36.12 22.64
C LEU A 18 -2.88 -36.34 22.59
N GLN A 19 -2.41 -36.80 21.44
CA GLN A 19 -0.97 -36.74 21.15
C GLN A 19 -0.57 -35.26 21.20
N PRO A 20 0.42 -34.86 22.00
CA PRO A 20 0.95 -33.52 21.93
C PRO A 20 1.57 -33.37 20.52
N PHE A 21 1.00 -32.54 19.68
CA PHE A 21 1.65 -32.02 18.48
C PHE A 21 2.87 -31.21 18.92
N SER A 22 3.94 -31.93 19.29
CA SER A 22 5.25 -31.36 19.56
C SER A 22 5.88 -31.03 18.20
N GLY A 23 5.93 -29.76 17.86
CA GLY A 23 6.68 -29.29 16.71
C GLY A 23 5.84 -28.59 15.65
N ILE A 24 4.99 -27.63 16.03
CA ILE A 24 4.60 -26.58 15.08
C ILE A 24 5.81 -25.65 14.98
N GLY A 25 6.81 -26.06 14.20
CA GLY A 25 7.68 -25.09 13.56
C GLY A 25 6.74 -24.07 12.93
N ARG A 26 6.89 -22.76 13.26
CA ARG A 26 6.02 -21.74 12.70
C ARG A 26 6.08 -21.89 11.18
N ALA A 27 5.00 -22.36 10.58
CA ALA A 27 4.88 -22.43 9.11
C ALA A 27 5.17 -21.06 8.53
N GLY A 28 5.81 -21.03 7.38
CA GLY A 28 5.94 -19.79 6.62
C GLY A 28 4.57 -19.22 6.28
N MET A 29 4.52 -18.01 5.82
CA MET A 29 3.29 -17.28 5.55
C MET A 29 3.37 -16.45 4.27
N VAL A 30 2.23 -15.99 3.81
CA VAL A 30 2.07 -15.20 2.57
C VAL A 30 1.36 -13.90 2.88
N SER A 31 1.78 -12.81 2.23
CA SER A 31 1.01 -11.57 2.13
C SER A 31 0.74 -11.25 0.65
N LEU A 32 -0.50 -10.89 0.36
CA LEU A 32 -0.91 -10.35 -0.93
C LEU A 32 -0.99 -8.83 -0.79
N VAL A 33 -0.27 -8.11 -1.64
CA VAL A 33 -0.21 -6.65 -1.60
C VAL A 33 -0.60 -6.11 -2.96
N PHE A 34 -1.57 -5.19 -2.97
CA PHE A 34 -2.03 -4.52 -4.17
C PHE A 34 -1.64 -3.05 -4.10
N ASP A 35 -0.75 -2.63 -4.99
CA ASP A 35 -0.23 -1.27 -5.05
C ASP A 35 -1.22 -0.34 -5.79
N ASP A 36 -1.00 0.97 -5.74
CA ASP A 36 -1.69 2.07 -6.42
C ASP A 36 -3.09 2.44 -5.90
N GLY A 37 -3.82 1.54 -5.26
CA GLY A 37 -5.20 1.81 -4.83
C GLY A 37 -6.22 1.78 -5.96
N LEU A 38 -6.01 0.93 -6.97
CA LEU A 38 -6.83 0.84 -8.17
C LEU A 38 -8.24 0.28 -7.86
N GLU A 39 -9.25 0.82 -8.53
CA GLU A 39 -10.66 0.41 -8.39
C GLU A 39 -10.86 -1.07 -8.75
N SER A 40 -10.11 -1.58 -9.72
CA SER A 40 -10.15 -2.98 -10.14
C SER A 40 -9.80 -3.97 -9.01
N VAL A 41 -9.03 -3.56 -8.01
CA VAL A 41 -8.73 -4.37 -6.82
C VAL A 41 -10.01 -4.54 -5.97
N TYR A 42 -10.76 -3.46 -5.78
CA TYR A 42 -12.06 -3.53 -5.09
C TYR A 42 -13.08 -4.37 -5.88
N GLN A 43 -13.14 -4.19 -7.19
CA GLN A 43 -14.12 -4.84 -8.04
C GLN A 43 -13.85 -6.35 -8.21
N TYR A 44 -12.60 -6.77 -8.35
CA TYR A 44 -12.25 -8.15 -8.71
C TYR A 44 -11.49 -8.91 -7.62
N ALA A 45 -10.52 -8.29 -6.94
CA ALA A 45 -9.72 -8.99 -5.93
C ALA A 45 -10.46 -9.13 -4.60
N PHE A 46 -11.10 -8.06 -4.13
CA PHE A 46 -11.78 -8.04 -2.84
C PHE A 46 -12.87 -9.11 -2.71
N PRO A 47 -13.81 -9.28 -3.67
CA PRO A 47 -14.83 -10.33 -3.57
C PRO A 47 -14.25 -11.74 -3.53
N VAL A 48 -13.24 -12.02 -4.36
CA VAL A 48 -12.59 -13.34 -4.43
C VAL A 48 -11.92 -13.69 -3.10
N LEU A 49 -11.12 -12.78 -2.55
CA LEU A 49 -10.39 -13.02 -1.31
C LEU A 49 -11.33 -13.08 -0.11
N SER A 50 -12.31 -12.19 -0.04
CA SER A 50 -13.31 -12.14 1.06
C SER A 50 -14.16 -13.40 1.10
N HIS A 51 -14.58 -13.95 -0.05
CA HIS A 51 -15.31 -15.21 -0.12
C HIS A 51 -14.56 -16.38 0.55
N LEU A 52 -13.24 -16.36 0.46
CA LEU A 52 -12.37 -17.38 1.06
C LEU A 52 -11.90 -17.01 2.48
N GLY A 53 -12.32 -15.86 3.01
CA GLY A 53 -11.89 -15.35 4.31
C GLY A 53 -10.40 -14.96 4.35
N LEU A 54 -9.86 -14.50 3.22
CA LEU A 54 -8.49 -14.03 3.09
C LEU A 54 -8.47 -12.50 3.09
N ALA A 55 -7.55 -11.91 3.84
CA ALA A 55 -7.29 -10.47 3.83
C ALA A 55 -5.99 -10.18 3.08
N ALA A 56 -5.87 -8.94 2.58
CA ALA A 56 -4.68 -8.46 1.88
C ALA A 56 -4.26 -7.08 2.42
N THR A 57 -3.17 -6.54 1.89
CA THR A 57 -2.76 -5.16 2.09
C THR A 57 -3.00 -4.39 0.80
N VAL A 58 -3.55 -3.18 0.89
CA VAL A 58 -3.69 -2.27 -0.25
C VAL A 58 -2.86 -1.03 -0.03
N GLY A 59 -2.00 -0.70 -0.99
CA GLY A 59 -1.17 0.51 -1.02
C GLY A 59 -1.93 1.65 -1.67
N ILE A 60 -2.25 2.70 -0.91
CA ILE A 60 -3.06 3.83 -1.37
C ILE A 60 -2.18 5.02 -1.71
N ILE A 61 -2.28 5.52 -2.93
CA ILE A 61 -1.75 6.84 -3.33
C ILE A 61 -2.68 7.88 -2.72
N ALA A 62 -2.22 8.60 -1.69
CA ALA A 62 -3.11 9.36 -0.82
C ALA A 62 -3.89 10.47 -1.54
N ASN A 63 -3.30 11.17 -2.51
CA ASN A 63 -3.97 12.24 -3.27
C ASN A 63 -4.93 11.72 -4.35
N ARG A 64 -4.99 10.40 -4.58
CA ARG A 64 -5.94 9.79 -5.53
C ARG A 64 -7.27 9.44 -4.89
N VAL A 65 -7.33 9.36 -3.55
CA VAL A 65 -8.59 9.10 -2.85
C VAL A 65 -9.60 10.21 -3.12
N ASP A 66 -10.76 9.84 -3.64
CA ASP A 66 -11.83 10.77 -4.06
C ASP A 66 -11.36 11.86 -5.06
N SER A 67 -10.35 11.55 -5.86
CA SER A 67 -9.86 12.48 -6.90
C SER A 67 -10.89 12.75 -8.01
N GLY A 68 -11.92 11.92 -8.12
CA GLY A 68 -12.87 11.89 -9.22
C GLY A 68 -12.36 11.08 -10.43
N ASP A 69 -11.20 10.47 -10.32
CA ASP A 69 -10.64 9.56 -11.32
C ASP A 69 -11.22 8.16 -11.10
N PRO A 70 -11.98 7.59 -12.04
CA PRO A 70 -12.66 6.31 -11.88
C PRO A 70 -11.71 5.11 -11.79
N ASP A 71 -10.44 5.28 -12.11
CA ASP A 71 -9.45 4.22 -12.05
C ASP A 71 -9.00 3.92 -10.61
N PHE A 72 -9.29 4.83 -9.67
CA PHE A 72 -8.89 4.70 -8.26
C PHE A 72 -10.09 4.50 -7.33
N MET A 73 -9.85 3.75 -6.26
CA MET A 73 -10.85 3.53 -5.22
C MET A 73 -11.28 4.82 -4.54
N THR A 74 -12.58 4.93 -4.25
CA THR A 74 -13.14 5.95 -3.38
C THR A 74 -12.82 5.67 -1.91
N GLU A 75 -12.94 6.69 -1.06
CA GLU A 75 -12.80 6.54 0.39
C GLU A 75 -13.73 5.45 0.95
N SER A 76 -14.99 5.38 0.46
CA SER A 76 -15.95 4.37 0.89
C SER A 76 -15.49 2.95 0.58
N GLN A 77 -14.96 2.71 -0.61
CA GLN A 77 -14.44 1.40 -1.01
C GLN A 77 -13.23 1.00 -0.17
N ILE A 78 -12.27 1.93 0.06
CA ILE A 78 -11.12 1.67 0.92
C ILE A 78 -11.55 1.36 2.36
N ARG A 79 -12.60 2.03 2.87
CA ARG A 79 -13.16 1.78 4.19
C ARG A 79 -13.77 0.39 4.30
N GLU A 80 -14.49 -0.07 3.28
CA GLU A 80 -15.02 -1.42 3.23
C GLU A 80 -13.92 -2.49 3.27
N LEU A 81 -12.80 -2.27 2.55
CA LEU A 81 -11.65 -3.16 2.65
C LEU A 81 -11.11 -3.20 4.08
N GLN A 82 -10.89 -2.04 4.71
CA GLN A 82 -10.37 -1.97 6.07
C GLN A 82 -11.30 -2.63 7.09
N ASP A 83 -12.62 -2.44 6.96
CA ASP A 83 -13.62 -3.03 7.85
C ASP A 83 -13.71 -4.56 7.67
N ALA A 84 -13.42 -5.06 6.48
CA ALA A 84 -13.29 -6.49 6.19
C ALA A 84 -11.93 -7.09 6.65
N GLY A 85 -11.07 -6.31 7.31
CA GLY A 85 -9.79 -6.76 7.87
C GLY A 85 -8.59 -6.61 6.94
N TRP A 86 -8.75 -5.97 5.79
CA TRP A 86 -7.61 -5.60 4.96
C TRP A 86 -6.79 -4.50 5.62
N GLU A 87 -5.50 -4.45 5.31
CA GLU A 87 -4.63 -3.37 5.74
C GLU A 87 -4.61 -2.26 4.69
N VAL A 88 -4.82 -1.03 5.14
CA VAL A 88 -4.56 0.18 4.37
C VAL A 88 -3.13 0.62 4.63
N ALA A 89 -2.28 0.60 3.61
CA ALA A 89 -0.92 1.10 3.64
C ALA A 89 -0.81 2.37 2.80
N SER A 90 0.14 3.23 3.14
CA SER A 90 0.46 4.38 2.30
C SER A 90 1.33 3.96 1.11
N HIS A 91 0.97 4.38 -0.09
CA HIS A 91 1.78 4.25 -1.30
C HIS A 91 2.22 5.63 -1.81
N SER A 92 2.75 6.43 -0.89
CA SER A 92 3.10 7.84 -1.02
C SER A 92 1.90 8.80 -1.20
N LEU A 93 2.19 10.09 -1.28
CA LEU A 93 1.19 11.11 -1.54
C LEU A 93 0.80 11.13 -3.04
N THR A 94 1.80 11.11 -3.93
CA THR A 94 1.64 11.43 -5.35
C THR A 94 2.11 10.35 -6.30
N HIS A 95 2.76 9.30 -5.80
CA HIS A 95 3.39 8.24 -6.58
C HIS A 95 4.53 8.71 -7.51
N LYS A 96 5.12 9.89 -7.25
CA LYS A 96 6.28 10.36 -7.99
C LYS A 96 7.53 9.56 -7.61
N ARG A 97 8.51 9.49 -8.53
CA ARG A 97 9.75 8.74 -8.28
C ARG A 97 10.57 9.42 -7.17
N PRO A 98 10.89 8.73 -6.08
CA PRO A 98 11.57 9.37 -4.93
C PRO A 98 12.94 9.94 -5.26
N ILE A 99 13.63 9.39 -6.27
CA ILE A 99 14.98 9.83 -6.64
C ILE A 99 15.03 11.26 -7.17
N ASP A 100 13.94 11.72 -7.78
CA ASP A 100 13.86 13.01 -8.45
C ASP A 100 13.31 14.10 -7.53
N ILE A 101 12.88 13.75 -6.30
CA ILE A 101 12.29 14.65 -5.33
C ILE A 101 13.37 15.12 -4.32
N PRO A 102 13.38 16.40 -3.88
CA PRO A 102 14.22 16.83 -2.77
C PRO A 102 13.97 15.99 -1.52
N LYS A 103 15.01 15.50 -0.87
CA LYS A 103 14.89 14.51 0.22
C LYS A 103 14.49 15.10 1.56
N PHE A 104 14.90 16.35 1.85
CA PHE A 104 14.79 16.95 3.18
C PHE A 104 14.02 18.25 3.18
N TYR A 105 13.40 18.59 4.29
CA TYR A 105 12.70 19.87 4.49
C TYR A 105 13.56 21.08 4.18
N ALA A 106 14.85 21.05 4.50
CA ALA A 106 15.78 22.13 4.21
C ALA A 106 15.93 22.41 2.70
N GLU A 107 15.56 21.48 1.87
CA GLU A 107 15.58 21.60 0.40
C GLU A 107 14.27 22.14 -0.16
N GLU A 108 13.21 22.24 0.64
CA GLU A 108 11.95 22.87 0.24
C GLU A 108 12.14 24.37 0.00
N LYS A 109 12.31 24.72 -1.25
CA LYS A 109 12.51 26.12 -1.65
C LYS A 109 11.19 26.77 -2.01
N CYS A 110 11.04 28.03 -1.60
CA CYS A 110 9.99 28.87 -2.13
C CYS A 110 10.18 29.05 -3.63
N LEU A 111 9.11 28.91 -4.39
CA LEU A 111 9.11 29.20 -5.82
C LEU A 111 9.16 30.72 -6.04
N ASN A 112 9.94 31.15 -7.02
CA ASN A 112 9.98 32.54 -7.45
C ASN A 112 8.83 32.81 -8.40
N LEU A 113 7.70 33.24 -7.85
CA LEU A 113 6.47 33.47 -8.58
C LEU A 113 6.54 34.74 -9.44
N LYS A 114 6.06 34.64 -10.69
CA LYS A 114 5.82 35.79 -11.58
C LYS A 114 4.37 35.76 -12.05
N PRO A 115 3.69 36.91 -12.07
CA PRO A 115 2.34 36.96 -12.65
C PRO A 115 2.34 36.54 -14.11
N VAL A 116 1.40 35.67 -14.49
CA VAL A 116 1.19 35.31 -15.90
C VAL A 116 0.57 36.48 -16.64
N LYS A 117 1.20 36.95 -17.71
CA LYS A 117 0.76 38.13 -18.49
C LYS A 117 -0.69 37.99 -18.97
N GLY A 118 -1.53 38.96 -18.61
CA GLY A 118 -2.94 38.98 -18.98
C GLY A 118 -3.85 38.01 -18.20
N GLN A 119 -3.36 37.38 -17.15
CA GLN A 119 -4.13 36.45 -16.31
C GLN A 119 -4.10 36.93 -14.86
N ARG A 120 -5.22 37.43 -14.34
CA ARG A 120 -5.27 38.13 -13.02
C ARG A 120 -4.94 37.25 -11.82
N ALA A 121 -5.15 35.95 -11.88
CA ALA A 121 -5.06 35.05 -10.75
C ALA A 121 -3.98 33.98 -10.91
N LEU A 122 -3.20 34.03 -11.99
CA LEU A 122 -2.22 33.00 -12.29
C LEU A 122 -0.80 33.49 -12.11
N TYR A 123 0.02 32.60 -11.58
CA TYR A 123 1.46 32.78 -11.43
C TYR A 123 2.19 31.68 -12.15
N GLU A 124 3.39 31.97 -12.61
CA GLU A 124 4.33 31.02 -13.18
C GLU A 124 5.63 31.00 -12.39
N ALA A 125 6.30 29.85 -12.34
CA ALA A 125 7.62 29.70 -11.76
C ALA A 125 8.43 28.67 -12.53
N LYS A 126 9.75 28.76 -12.49
CA LYS A 126 10.65 27.70 -12.94
C LYS A 126 10.96 26.75 -11.80
N TYR A 127 10.92 25.45 -12.11
CA TYR A 127 11.28 24.35 -11.23
C TYR A 127 12.37 23.49 -11.86
N LYS A 128 13.46 23.29 -11.15
CA LYS A 128 14.69 22.72 -11.74
C LYS A 128 14.78 21.19 -11.71
N TYR A 129 13.91 20.53 -10.98
CA TYR A 129 13.91 19.08 -10.86
C TYR A 129 12.98 18.46 -11.91
N GLU A 130 13.26 17.22 -12.29
CA GLU A 130 12.46 16.52 -13.30
C GLU A 130 11.05 16.19 -12.80
N GLU A 131 10.90 15.88 -11.50
CA GLU A 131 9.65 15.51 -10.89
C GLU A 131 9.25 16.49 -9.79
N LEU A 132 7.98 16.91 -9.82
CA LEU A 132 7.38 17.74 -8.77
C LEU A 132 6.41 16.89 -7.98
N ALA A 133 6.75 16.55 -6.73
CA ALA A 133 5.91 15.74 -5.86
C ALA A 133 4.64 16.48 -5.43
N GLY A 134 4.71 17.80 -5.31
CA GLY A 134 3.57 18.63 -4.98
C GLY A 134 3.97 20.02 -4.60
N LEU A 135 2.98 20.92 -4.48
CA LEU A 135 3.15 22.28 -4.01
C LEU A 135 2.32 22.52 -2.75
N MET A 136 2.89 23.28 -1.83
CA MET A 136 2.18 23.79 -0.64
C MET A 136 2.17 25.32 -0.63
N GLU A 137 1.01 25.88 -0.34
CA GLU A 137 0.83 27.28 -0.02
C GLU A 137 0.53 27.43 1.46
N ASN A 138 1.43 28.07 2.22
CA ASN A 138 1.26 28.32 3.66
C ASN A 138 0.89 27.05 4.47
N GLY A 139 1.44 25.89 4.10
CA GLY A 139 1.16 24.60 4.75
C GLY A 139 -0.07 23.85 4.23
N ARG A 140 -0.74 24.36 3.20
CA ARG A 140 -1.89 23.71 2.55
C ARG A 140 -1.49 23.19 1.17
N LEU A 141 -1.75 21.91 0.89
CA LEU A 141 -1.47 21.31 -0.42
C LEU A 141 -2.32 21.94 -1.52
N LEU A 142 -1.67 22.21 -2.66
CA LEU A 142 -2.34 22.58 -3.89
C LEU A 142 -2.66 21.32 -4.70
N LYS A 143 -3.73 21.37 -5.47
CA LYS A 143 -4.19 20.26 -6.31
C LYS A 143 -3.53 20.30 -7.68
N GLU A 144 -2.88 19.22 -8.07
CA GLU A 144 -2.32 19.09 -9.41
C GLU A 144 -3.42 18.98 -10.47
N ARG A 145 -3.19 19.57 -11.65
CA ARG A 145 -4.08 19.55 -12.79
C ARG A 145 -3.37 19.03 -14.04
N ALA A 146 -4.14 18.43 -14.94
CA ALA A 146 -3.62 17.84 -16.17
C ALA A 146 -3.16 18.87 -17.21
N SER A 147 -3.51 20.14 -17.06
CA SER A 147 -3.10 21.20 -17.99
C SER A 147 -3.13 22.58 -17.35
N GLY A 148 -2.35 23.51 -17.89
CA GLY A 148 -2.37 24.91 -17.46
C GLY A 148 -3.72 25.60 -17.67
N SER A 149 -4.54 25.15 -18.64
CA SER A 149 -5.89 25.67 -18.85
C SER A 149 -6.85 25.26 -17.73
N SER A 150 -6.68 24.09 -17.13
CA SER A 150 -7.50 23.59 -16.02
C SER A 150 -7.23 24.34 -14.71
N VAL A 151 -6.06 24.94 -14.56
CA VAL A 151 -5.68 25.71 -13.37
C VAL A 151 -6.46 27.02 -13.26
N LYS A 152 -6.88 27.64 -14.39
CA LYS A 152 -7.54 28.97 -14.43
C LYS A 152 -8.83 29.06 -13.61
N GLY A 153 -9.59 27.97 -13.55
CA GLY A 153 -10.91 27.94 -12.90
C GLY A 153 -10.90 27.52 -11.44
N GLU A 154 -9.74 27.17 -10.88
CA GLU A 154 -9.70 26.53 -9.56
C GLU A 154 -8.56 27.05 -8.70
N ALA A 155 -8.94 27.88 -7.71
CA ALA A 155 -7.99 28.34 -6.70
C ALA A 155 -7.44 27.16 -5.87
N GLY A 156 -6.15 27.24 -5.50
CA GLY A 156 -5.45 26.17 -4.83
C GLY A 156 -5.06 25.04 -5.76
N SER A 157 -4.78 25.31 -7.03
CA SER A 157 -4.34 24.34 -7.99
C SER A 157 -3.06 24.74 -8.74
N TYR A 158 -2.40 23.77 -9.34
CA TYR A 158 -1.22 23.98 -10.17
C TYR A 158 -1.16 22.97 -11.32
N TYR A 159 -0.34 23.29 -12.31
CA TYR A 159 0.07 22.41 -13.40
C TYR A 159 1.59 22.49 -13.55
N PHE A 160 2.25 21.36 -13.69
CA PHE A 160 3.68 21.28 -13.95
C PHE A 160 3.94 20.74 -15.36
N ASP A 161 4.62 21.55 -16.16
CA ASP A 161 5.13 21.15 -17.46
C ASP A 161 6.56 20.60 -17.30
N GLU A 162 6.70 19.30 -17.25
CA GLU A 162 7.98 18.61 -17.06
C GLU A 162 8.96 18.87 -18.20
N LEU A 163 8.47 19.06 -19.43
CA LEU A 163 9.32 19.25 -20.61
C LEU A 163 10.10 20.55 -20.58
N ILE A 164 9.51 21.59 -20.00
CA ILE A 164 10.13 22.93 -19.94
C ILE A 164 10.47 23.35 -18.51
N GLY A 165 10.13 22.52 -17.49
CA GLY A 165 10.36 22.82 -16.09
C GLY A 165 9.61 24.07 -15.62
N GLU A 166 8.34 24.22 -16.01
CA GLU A 166 7.53 25.39 -15.68
C GLU A 166 6.27 24.98 -14.90
N VAL A 167 5.99 25.71 -13.85
CA VAL A 167 4.80 25.53 -13.04
C VAL A 167 3.86 26.71 -13.25
N ILE A 168 2.58 26.41 -13.53
CA ILE A 168 1.50 27.39 -13.54
C ILE A 168 0.66 27.16 -12.29
N ILE A 169 0.38 28.22 -11.54
CA ILE A 169 -0.22 28.15 -10.20
C ILE A 169 -1.39 29.11 -10.09
N HIS A 170 -2.50 28.66 -9.53
CA HIS A 170 -3.62 29.46 -9.05
C HIS A 170 -3.69 29.34 -7.53
N PRO A 171 -3.12 30.28 -6.77
CA PRO A 171 -3.08 30.21 -5.31
C PRO A 171 -4.47 30.20 -4.67
N PHE A 172 -4.56 29.73 -3.41
CA PHE A 172 -5.78 29.85 -2.61
C PHE A 172 -6.08 31.31 -2.25
N ASP A 173 -5.04 32.08 -1.94
CA ASP A 173 -5.14 33.47 -1.51
C ASP A 173 -4.48 34.40 -2.54
N LEU A 174 -5.30 35.19 -3.21
CA LEU A 174 -4.87 36.12 -4.26
C LEU A 174 -4.44 37.49 -3.73
N GLU A 175 -4.84 37.84 -2.49
CA GLU A 175 -4.59 39.20 -1.95
C GLU A 175 -3.12 39.43 -1.53
N ASN A 176 -2.40 38.37 -1.28
CA ASN A 176 -1.00 38.40 -0.82
C ASN A 176 0.03 37.99 -1.88
N GLY A 177 -0.30 37.95 -3.14
CA GLY A 177 0.40 37.34 -4.27
C GLY A 177 1.93 37.31 -4.31
N GLU A 178 2.60 38.40 -3.90
CA GLU A 178 4.07 38.48 -3.81
C GLU A 178 4.65 37.96 -2.48
N LYS A 179 3.83 37.83 -1.44
CA LYS A 179 4.25 37.35 -0.12
C LYS A 179 3.91 35.88 0.15
N GLN A 180 3.25 35.25 -0.78
CA GLN A 180 2.87 33.85 -0.63
C GLN A 180 4.08 32.94 -0.70
N GLN A 181 4.22 32.10 0.33
CA GLN A 181 5.24 31.07 0.35
C GLN A 181 4.70 29.79 -0.30
N ILE A 182 4.81 29.70 -1.62
CA ILE A 182 4.56 28.45 -2.33
C ILE A 182 5.88 27.68 -2.43
N ARG A 183 5.88 26.45 -1.92
CA ARG A 183 7.05 25.58 -1.83
C ARG A 183 6.77 24.26 -2.53
N ALA A 184 7.77 23.76 -3.25
CA ALA A 184 7.79 22.37 -3.64
C ALA A 184 8.00 21.50 -2.40
N ILE A 185 7.25 20.41 -2.26
CA ILE A 185 7.41 19.49 -1.14
C ILE A 185 8.64 18.60 -1.33
N SER A 186 9.32 18.29 -0.22
CA SER A 186 10.43 17.36 -0.19
C SER A 186 9.93 15.92 -0.08
N TYR A 187 10.84 14.95 -0.29
CA TYR A 187 10.51 13.54 -0.05
C TYR A 187 10.11 13.26 1.40
N GLU A 188 10.70 13.96 2.36
CA GLU A 188 10.28 13.86 3.77
C GLU A 188 8.84 14.32 3.96
N ARG A 189 8.46 15.43 3.31
CA ARG A 189 7.08 15.94 3.33
C ARG A 189 6.12 14.99 2.60
N GLU A 190 6.56 14.37 1.52
CA GLU A 190 5.81 13.34 0.80
C GLU A 190 5.41 12.18 1.73
N LEU A 191 6.35 11.71 2.56
CA LEU A 191 6.10 10.67 3.56
C LEU A 191 5.13 11.13 4.66
N GLU A 192 5.30 12.35 5.16
CA GLU A 192 4.48 12.91 6.24
C GLU A 192 3.04 13.16 5.77
N GLU A 193 2.88 13.87 4.65
CA GLU A 193 1.55 14.26 4.17
C GLU A 193 0.76 13.06 3.67
N SER A 194 1.41 12.06 3.05
CA SER A 194 0.71 10.83 2.63
C SER A 194 0.10 10.09 3.83
N LYS A 195 0.85 9.99 4.92
CA LYS A 195 0.32 9.39 6.14
C LYS A 195 -0.78 10.23 6.76
N LYS A 196 -0.55 11.55 6.86
CA LYS A 196 -1.49 12.49 7.45
C LYS A 196 -2.83 12.48 6.70
N GLU A 197 -2.81 12.55 5.38
CA GLU A 197 -4.02 12.55 4.53
C GLU A 197 -4.87 11.30 4.78
N LEU A 198 -4.25 10.13 4.87
CA LEU A 198 -4.96 8.88 5.14
C LEU A 198 -5.48 8.80 6.59
N LEU A 199 -4.71 9.31 7.57
CA LEU A 199 -5.15 9.36 8.98
C LEU A 199 -6.31 10.36 9.18
N ASP A 200 -6.28 11.51 8.53
CA ASP A 200 -7.34 12.53 8.59
C ASP A 200 -8.67 12.00 8.04
N ARG A 201 -8.61 11.06 7.09
CA ARG A 201 -9.78 10.29 6.60
C ARG A 201 -10.19 9.15 7.54
N GLY A 202 -9.49 8.95 8.66
CA GLY A 202 -9.81 7.92 9.67
C GLY A 202 -9.29 6.53 9.34
N PHE A 203 -8.39 6.35 8.38
CA PHE A 203 -7.74 5.07 8.12
C PHE A 203 -6.65 4.77 9.16
N ARG A 204 -6.38 3.49 9.41
CA ARG A 204 -5.26 3.02 10.22
C ARG A 204 -4.08 2.72 9.31
N VAL A 205 -3.00 3.50 9.42
CA VAL A 205 -1.85 3.41 8.52
C VAL A 205 -0.56 3.24 9.30
N ASN A 206 0.05 2.07 9.21
CA ASN A 206 1.33 1.72 9.83
C ASN A 206 2.43 1.46 8.80
N THR A 207 2.06 0.95 7.63
CA THR A 207 2.96 0.51 6.57
C THR A 207 3.10 1.56 5.48
N TYR A 208 4.34 1.72 5.01
CA TYR A 208 4.64 2.41 3.77
C TYR A 208 5.06 1.40 2.70
N ILE A 209 4.53 1.56 1.50
CA ILE A 209 4.91 0.79 0.31
C ILE A 209 5.62 1.74 -0.63
N THR A 210 6.82 1.36 -1.09
CA THR A 210 7.66 2.24 -1.90
C THR A 210 7.14 2.34 -3.33
N PRO A 211 6.91 3.56 -3.85
CA PRO A 211 6.63 3.74 -5.28
C PRO A 211 7.79 3.24 -6.14
N HIS A 212 7.45 2.63 -7.29
CA HIS A 212 8.43 2.16 -8.29
C HIS A 212 9.45 1.16 -7.75
N ASN A 213 9.21 0.53 -6.59
CA ASN A 213 10.19 -0.33 -5.90
C ASN A 213 11.57 0.32 -5.75
N TYR A 214 11.61 1.64 -5.55
CA TYR A 214 12.84 2.41 -5.38
C TYR A 214 13.07 2.74 -3.91
N TRP A 215 14.16 2.22 -3.35
CA TRP A 215 14.48 2.36 -1.94
C TRP A 215 15.98 2.50 -1.69
N THR A 216 16.35 3.35 -0.71
CA THR A 216 17.73 3.56 -0.29
C THR A 216 17.86 3.51 1.24
N PRO A 217 19.07 3.30 1.79
CA PRO A 217 19.30 3.37 3.23
C PRO A 217 18.87 4.71 3.85
N GLU A 218 19.05 5.83 3.14
CA GLU A 218 18.62 7.16 3.60
C GLU A 218 17.10 7.24 3.68
N MET A 219 16.39 6.75 2.67
CA MET A 219 14.92 6.68 2.67
C MET A 219 14.41 5.79 3.78
N SER A 220 15.07 4.64 4.01
CA SER A 220 14.77 3.75 5.13
C SER A 220 14.89 4.48 6.47
N ASN A 221 15.97 5.22 6.68
CA ASN A 221 16.16 5.97 7.92
C ASN A 221 15.12 7.09 8.10
N LEU A 222 14.76 7.77 7.03
CA LEU A 222 13.78 8.85 7.06
C LEU A 222 12.38 8.32 7.38
N SER A 223 11.97 7.21 6.74
CA SER A 223 10.64 6.62 6.91
C SER A 223 10.35 6.15 8.34
N LYS A 224 11.39 5.78 9.12
CA LYS A 224 11.27 5.39 10.54
C LYS A 224 10.62 6.44 11.42
N ARG A 225 10.63 7.70 10.99
CA ARG A 225 9.97 8.81 11.71
C ARG A 225 8.45 8.80 11.53
N PHE A 226 7.98 8.22 10.45
CA PHE A 226 6.58 8.28 10.04
C PHE A 226 5.87 6.93 10.07
N TYR A 227 6.55 5.85 9.73
CA TYR A 227 5.95 4.53 9.55
C TYR A 227 6.56 3.48 10.47
N ALA A 228 5.79 2.44 10.76
CA ALA A 228 6.26 1.33 11.59
C ALA A 228 7.03 0.28 10.78
N GLN A 229 6.73 0.16 9.50
CA GLN A 229 7.40 -0.74 8.55
C GLN A 229 7.30 -0.23 7.13
N VAL A 230 8.18 -0.78 6.26
CA VAL A 230 8.25 -0.44 4.84
C VAL A 230 8.37 -1.71 4.01
N ALA A 231 7.53 -1.82 2.97
CA ALA A 231 7.62 -2.86 1.97
C ALA A 231 8.17 -2.29 0.66
N ASP A 232 9.19 -2.96 0.13
CA ASP A 232 9.90 -2.61 -1.08
C ASP A 232 9.91 -3.78 -2.07
N GLY A 233 10.49 -3.62 -3.23
CA GLY A 233 10.75 -4.69 -4.18
C GLY A 233 11.90 -5.61 -3.75
N GLY A 234 12.57 -6.23 -4.72
CA GLY A 234 13.80 -6.97 -4.50
C GLY A 234 13.72 -8.47 -4.78
N ASP A 235 12.59 -8.95 -5.29
CA ASP A 235 12.37 -10.32 -5.80
C ASP A 235 12.96 -11.43 -4.92
N ASP A 236 12.71 -11.34 -3.62
CA ASP A 236 13.16 -12.29 -2.62
C ASP A 236 12.11 -12.44 -1.51
N PHE A 237 12.25 -13.44 -0.64
CA PHE A 237 11.40 -13.65 0.52
C PHE A 237 12.08 -13.19 1.82
N ASN A 238 11.29 -13.03 2.85
CA ASN A 238 11.73 -12.55 4.15
C ASN A 238 12.07 -13.73 5.06
N ARG A 239 13.37 -13.88 5.38
CA ARG A 239 13.89 -14.97 6.22
C ARG A 239 13.77 -14.64 7.70
N LYS A 240 13.33 -15.61 8.49
CA LYS A 240 13.19 -15.42 9.92
C LYS A 240 14.53 -15.08 10.59
N GLY A 241 14.52 -14.05 11.43
CA GLY A 241 15.72 -13.59 12.14
C GLY A 241 16.67 -12.73 11.29
N ALA A 242 16.41 -12.59 9.98
CA ALA A 242 17.19 -11.75 9.07
C ALA A 242 16.33 -10.69 8.35
N THR A 243 15.05 -10.58 8.69
CA THR A 243 14.13 -9.62 8.07
C THR A 243 14.27 -8.25 8.72
N ASP A 244 14.56 -7.25 7.89
CA ASP A 244 14.46 -5.83 8.27
C ASP A 244 13.03 -5.33 8.00
N ARG A 245 12.33 -4.87 9.04
CA ARG A 245 10.97 -4.33 8.91
C ARG A 245 10.89 -3.05 8.06
N PHE A 246 12.00 -2.37 7.87
CA PHE A 246 12.11 -1.18 7.02
C PHE A 246 12.66 -1.49 5.62
N TRP A 247 12.72 -2.78 5.28
CA TRP A 247 13.13 -3.27 3.96
C TRP A 247 12.53 -4.64 3.69
N LEU A 248 11.20 -4.75 3.83
CA LEU A 248 10.48 -5.99 3.55
C LEU A 248 10.49 -6.26 2.04
N LYS A 249 11.01 -7.41 1.67
CA LYS A 249 11.16 -7.82 0.26
C LYS A 249 9.88 -8.39 -0.29
N ARG A 250 9.58 -8.09 -1.56
CA ARG A 250 8.39 -8.55 -2.27
C ARG A 250 8.78 -9.14 -3.62
N PHE A 251 8.09 -10.21 -4.04
CA PHE A 251 8.09 -10.67 -5.42
C PHE A 251 7.06 -9.90 -6.23
N VAL A 252 7.48 -9.35 -7.37
CA VAL A 252 6.56 -8.70 -8.30
C VAL A 252 5.84 -9.77 -9.10
N VAL A 253 4.51 -9.64 -9.22
CA VAL A 253 3.67 -10.48 -10.07
C VAL A 253 3.45 -9.75 -11.38
N HIS A 254 3.89 -10.37 -12.47
CA HIS A 254 3.77 -9.81 -13.82
C HIS A 254 2.54 -10.35 -14.54
N THR A 255 2.00 -9.60 -15.49
CA THR A 255 0.82 -9.95 -16.29
C THR A 255 0.91 -11.38 -16.88
N ASN A 256 2.11 -11.77 -17.34
CA ASN A 256 2.32 -13.07 -17.98
C ASN A 256 2.57 -14.22 -16.99
N ASP A 257 2.72 -13.95 -15.70
CA ASP A 257 2.92 -15.02 -14.73
C ASP A 257 1.67 -15.89 -14.65
N SER A 258 1.88 -17.21 -14.62
CA SER A 258 0.79 -18.15 -14.36
C SER A 258 0.57 -18.31 -12.86
N ALA A 259 -0.64 -18.69 -12.47
CA ALA A 259 -0.93 -19.02 -11.07
C ALA A 259 -0.02 -20.13 -10.54
N GLU A 260 0.34 -21.11 -11.40
CA GLU A 260 1.25 -22.20 -11.05
C GLU A 260 2.67 -21.71 -10.74
N ALA A 261 3.18 -20.69 -11.46
CA ALA A 261 4.48 -20.09 -11.19
C ALA A 261 4.49 -19.43 -9.81
N ILE A 262 3.48 -18.62 -9.51
CA ILE A 262 3.32 -17.96 -8.21
C ILE A 262 3.14 -18.98 -7.07
N ILE A 263 2.34 -20.03 -7.29
CA ILE A 263 2.20 -21.15 -6.36
C ILE A 263 3.56 -21.88 -6.18
N GLY A 264 4.39 -21.94 -7.21
CA GLY A 264 5.75 -22.46 -7.15
C GLY A 264 6.61 -21.73 -6.12
N LEU A 265 6.60 -20.40 -6.13
CA LEU A 265 7.30 -19.55 -5.13
C LEU A 265 6.80 -19.81 -3.71
N ILE A 266 5.49 -19.98 -3.52
CA ILE A 266 4.91 -20.32 -2.21
C ILE A 266 5.40 -21.67 -1.72
N LYS A 267 5.39 -22.69 -2.58
CA LYS A 267 5.88 -24.04 -2.21
C LYS A 267 7.34 -24.01 -1.80
N GLU A 268 8.15 -23.27 -2.54
CA GLU A 268 9.57 -23.15 -2.32
C GLU A 268 9.87 -22.38 -1.04
N HIS A 269 9.42 -21.12 -0.97
CA HIS A 269 9.88 -20.17 0.05
C HIS A 269 9.01 -20.16 1.30
N ALA A 270 7.66 -20.23 1.18
CA ALA A 270 6.80 -20.24 2.34
C ALA A 270 6.70 -21.64 2.97
N ILE A 271 6.51 -22.69 2.16
CA ILE A 271 6.26 -24.04 2.71
C ILE A 271 7.58 -24.76 3.02
N ARG A 272 8.50 -24.86 2.05
CA ARG A 272 9.74 -25.64 2.23
C ARG A 272 10.76 -24.91 3.09
N GLU A 273 10.95 -23.61 2.88
CA GLU A 273 11.94 -22.82 3.60
C GLU A 273 11.38 -22.11 4.83
N ASN A 274 10.09 -22.24 5.13
CA ASN A 274 9.39 -21.58 6.23
C ASN A 274 9.63 -20.06 6.24
N GLY A 275 9.58 -19.42 5.06
CA GLY A 275 9.78 -17.99 4.89
C GLY A 275 8.47 -17.20 4.90
N TRP A 276 8.57 -15.89 4.95
CA TRP A 276 7.47 -14.99 4.70
C TRP A 276 7.58 -14.44 3.28
N VAL A 277 6.65 -14.84 2.42
CA VAL A 277 6.56 -14.42 1.02
C VAL A 277 5.55 -13.30 0.89
N ILE A 278 5.95 -12.18 0.32
CA ILE A 278 5.08 -11.05 0.04
C ILE A 278 5.02 -10.88 -1.48
N PHE A 279 3.82 -10.85 -2.04
CA PHE A 279 3.61 -10.58 -3.46
C PHE A 279 3.17 -9.14 -3.68
N CYS A 280 3.82 -8.47 -4.63
CA CYS A 280 3.46 -7.15 -5.13
C CYS A 280 2.62 -7.34 -6.40
N MET A 281 1.36 -6.91 -6.34
CA MET A 281 0.38 -6.93 -7.41
C MET A 281 -0.14 -5.51 -7.65
N HIS A 282 -0.76 -5.27 -8.79
CA HIS A 282 -1.40 -3.99 -9.12
C HIS A 282 -2.86 -4.21 -9.49
N GLY A 283 -3.28 -3.86 -10.71
CA GLY A 283 -4.65 -4.10 -11.17
C GLY A 283 -5.01 -5.58 -11.28
N VAL A 284 -6.30 -5.91 -11.13
CA VAL A 284 -6.82 -7.27 -11.25
C VAL A 284 -8.03 -7.29 -12.15
N GLY A 285 -8.09 -8.22 -13.11
CA GLY A 285 -9.26 -8.46 -13.95
C GLY A 285 -9.61 -7.34 -14.93
N SER A 286 -8.74 -6.36 -15.09
CA SER A 286 -8.86 -5.25 -16.02
C SER A 286 -7.48 -4.92 -16.59
N ASP A 287 -7.41 -4.04 -17.60
CA ASP A 287 -6.16 -3.57 -18.18
C ASP A 287 -5.60 -2.33 -17.44
N LEU A 288 -6.12 -2.03 -16.25
CA LEU A 288 -5.72 -0.87 -15.46
C LEU A 288 -4.46 -1.15 -14.63
N GLY A 289 -3.60 -0.14 -14.56
CA GLY A 289 -2.37 -0.17 -13.77
C GLY A 289 -1.20 -0.84 -14.48
N TRP A 290 -0.07 -0.86 -13.79
CA TRP A 290 1.12 -1.54 -14.26
C TRP A 290 1.02 -3.04 -13.97
N GLU A 291 1.37 -3.89 -14.94
CA GLU A 291 1.33 -5.36 -14.82
C GLU A 291 0.01 -5.91 -14.22
N PRO A 292 -1.16 -5.60 -14.81
CA PRO A 292 -2.44 -6.11 -14.30
C PRO A 292 -2.51 -7.63 -14.39
N TRP A 293 -3.09 -8.28 -13.37
CA TRP A 293 -3.17 -9.73 -13.30
C TRP A 293 -4.59 -10.25 -13.51
N ASP A 294 -4.71 -11.42 -14.12
CA ASP A 294 -6.00 -12.02 -14.43
C ASP A 294 -6.75 -12.45 -13.15
N ALA A 295 -8.05 -12.15 -13.06
CA ALA A 295 -8.87 -12.46 -11.89
C ALA A 295 -9.04 -13.98 -11.68
N ALA A 296 -9.05 -14.79 -12.74
CA ALA A 296 -9.12 -16.25 -12.60
C ALA A 296 -7.81 -16.83 -12.07
N LYS A 297 -6.66 -16.27 -12.45
CA LYS A 297 -5.37 -16.64 -11.86
C LYS A 297 -5.32 -16.28 -10.36
N LEU A 298 -5.86 -15.13 -9.97
CA LEU A 298 -5.96 -14.74 -8.55
C LEU A 298 -6.86 -15.70 -7.78
N ALA A 299 -8.02 -16.07 -8.33
CA ALA A 299 -8.93 -17.05 -7.73
C ALA A 299 -8.24 -18.40 -7.52
N GLN A 300 -7.53 -18.90 -8.54
CA GLN A 300 -6.76 -20.16 -8.45
C GLN A 300 -5.69 -20.10 -7.34
N LEU A 301 -4.95 -18.99 -7.23
CA LEU A 301 -3.98 -18.75 -6.17
C LEU A 301 -4.64 -18.78 -4.78
N ALA A 302 -5.75 -18.02 -4.62
CA ALA A 302 -6.48 -17.90 -3.37
C ALA A 302 -7.06 -19.25 -2.90
N GLU A 303 -7.65 -20.03 -3.81
CA GLU A 303 -8.12 -21.39 -3.55
C GLU A 303 -6.97 -22.32 -3.11
N TYR A 304 -5.82 -22.23 -3.76
CA TYR A 304 -4.64 -22.99 -3.36
C TYR A 304 -4.20 -22.65 -1.93
N LEU A 305 -4.09 -21.35 -1.59
CA LEU A 305 -3.72 -20.89 -0.26
C LEU A 305 -4.69 -21.42 0.80
N LYS A 306 -6.00 -21.32 0.54
CA LYS A 306 -7.05 -21.81 1.43
C LYS A 306 -7.00 -23.34 1.57
N LYS A 307 -6.95 -24.07 0.46
CA LYS A 307 -6.91 -25.54 0.44
C LYS A 307 -5.68 -26.11 1.16
N LYS A 308 -4.55 -25.42 1.06
CA LYS A 308 -3.29 -25.85 1.70
C LYS A 308 -3.11 -25.32 3.11
N ALA A 309 -4.07 -24.53 3.62
CA ALA A 309 -4.00 -23.86 4.90
C ALA A 309 -2.69 -23.07 5.08
N VAL A 310 -2.21 -22.43 4.00
CA VAL A 310 -1.07 -21.53 4.07
C VAL A 310 -1.53 -20.25 4.76
N PRO A 311 -0.90 -19.83 5.87
CA PRO A 311 -1.29 -18.60 6.53
C PRO A 311 -1.17 -17.39 5.60
N VAL A 312 -2.29 -16.66 5.42
CA VAL A 312 -2.31 -15.39 4.69
C VAL A 312 -2.50 -14.27 5.70
N VAL A 313 -1.60 -13.30 5.69
CA VAL A 313 -1.56 -12.20 6.65
C VAL A 313 -1.34 -10.87 5.94
N THR A 314 -1.82 -9.77 6.51
CA THR A 314 -1.43 -8.44 6.05
C THR A 314 0.03 -8.15 6.42
N ILE A 315 0.63 -7.08 5.87
CA ILE A 315 2.02 -6.71 6.22
C ILE A 315 2.13 -6.39 7.71
N ASP A 316 1.22 -5.61 8.27
CA ASP A 316 1.23 -5.24 9.70
C ASP A 316 1.11 -6.47 10.61
N GLN A 317 0.24 -7.43 10.27
CA GLN A 317 0.15 -8.72 10.97
C GLN A 317 1.44 -9.53 10.81
N GLY A 318 1.98 -9.57 9.60
CA GLY A 318 3.21 -10.28 9.29
C GLY A 318 4.39 -9.77 10.10
N VAL A 319 4.57 -8.46 10.22
CA VAL A 319 5.63 -7.86 11.05
C VAL A 319 5.48 -8.24 12.51
N LYS A 320 4.26 -8.18 13.07
CA LYS A 320 3.99 -8.58 14.46
C LYS A 320 4.37 -10.04 14.72
N ILE A 321 4.04 -10.93 13.79
CA ILE A 321 4.31 -12.38 13.92
C ILE A 321 5.78 -12.69 13.64
N TRP A 322 6.32 -12.15 12.56
CA TRP A 322 7.60 -12.58 12.00
C TRP A 322 8.80 -11.87 12.61
N VAL A 323 8.68 -10.56 12.80
CA VAL A 323 9.76 -9.71 13.29
C VAL A 323 9.69 -9.57 14.81
N GLU A 324 8.49 -9.27 15.36
CA GLU A 324 8.32 -9.02 16.81
C GLU A 324 8.06 -10.30 17.62
N GLY A 325 7.75 -11.40 16.97
CA GLY A 325 7.44 -12.66 17.64
C GLY A 325 6.10 -12.68 18.39
N LYS A 326 5.22 -11.71 18.11
CA LYS A 326 3.92 -11.53 18.76
C LYS A 326 2.79 -12.15 17.90
N GLY A 327 1.90 -12.90 18.53
CA GLY A 327 0.74 -13.50 17.84
C GLY A 327 1.06 -14.82 17.13
N LYS A 328 0.01 -15.36 16.48
CA LYS A 328 0.09 -16.55 15.60
C LYS A 328 -0.57 -16.19 14.27
N PRO A 329 -0.09 -16.73 13.13
CA PRO A 329 -0.82 -16.59 11.88
C PRO A 329 -2.22 -17.17 12.06
N GLY A 330 -3.26 -16.41 11.68
CA GLY A 330 -4.62 -16.93 11.56
C GLY A 330 -4.67 -18.02 10.47
N ILE A 331 -5.40 -19.10 10.69
CA ILE A 331 -5.66 -20.16 9.70
C ILE A 331 -7.04 -19.90 9.06
#